data_9ff39b2abb508a55ed166addee67c4a5
#
_entry.id   9ff39b2abb508a55ed166addee67c4a5
#
_cell.length_a   1.000
_cell.length_b   1.000
_cell.length_c   1.000
_cell.angle_alpha   90.00
_cell.angle_beta   90.00
_cell.angle_gamma   90.00
#
_symmetry.space_group_name_H-M   'P 1'
#
loop_
_entity.id
_entity.type
_entity.pdbx_description
1 polymer ?
#
loop_
_entity_poly.entity_id
_entity_poly.type
_entity_poly.pdbx_seq_one_letter_code
_entity_poly.pdbx_strand_id
1 'polypeptide(L)'
;MNSFRAGLFSSVLLVLLAFTAAVQPAIAQKPHHQKIPPGKQCSDCHKGLYAEWKAGPHGVNQVDCTVCHGNVTESFTPKPPLSVCEGCHSEKVAQLNSDPFMNRKTCVTCHPPHALKPHQKVAPGGK
;
A
#
# COMPACT_ATOMS: atom_id res chain seq x y z
N MET A 1 51.09 -20.27 -35.97
CA MET A 1 50.26 -19.07 -35.91
C MET A 1 48.88 -19.32 -35.23
N ASN A 2 48.77 -20.22 -34.23
CA ASN A 2 47.44 -20.55 -33.63
C ASN A 2 47.34 -20.32 -32.09
N SER A 3 48.43 -19.87 -31.44
CA SER A 3 48.40 -19.70 -29.97
C SER A 3 47.78 -18.36 -29.49
N PHE A 4 47.68 -17.35 -30.33
CA PHE A 4 47.14 -16.03 -29.95
C PHE A 4 45.60 -15.96 -29.91
N ARG A 5 44.89 -16.86 -30.58
CA ARG A 5 43.42 -16.85 -30.62
C ARG A 5 42.77 -17.51 -29.41
N ALA A 6 43.43 -18.44 -28.75
CA ALA A 6 42.86 -19.14 -27.59
C ALA A 6 42.79 -18.28 -26.33
N GLY A 7 43.73 -17.33 -26.15
CA GLY A 7 43.79 -16.48 -24.97
C GLY A 7 42.70 -15.38 -24.92
N LEU A 8 42.29 -14.87 -26.07
CA LEU A 8 41.25 -13.79 -26.14
C LEU A 8 39.86 -14.30 -25.78
N PHE A 9 39.52 -15.53 -26.19
CA PHE A 9 38.20 -16.10 -25.87
C PHE A 9 38.04 -16.45 -24.40
N SER A 10 39.14 -16.88 -23.73
CA SER A 10 39.13 -17.21 -22.30
C SER A 10 38.94 -15.97 -21.44
N SER A 11 39.56 -14.84 -21.80
CA SER A 11 39.41 -13.58 -21.05
C SER A 11 38.04 -12.94 -21.19
N VAL A 12 37.43 -13.01 -22.38
CA VAL A 12 36.08 -12.47 -22.62
C VAL A 12 35.03 -13.30 -21.88
N LEU A 13 35.18 -14.62 -21.83
CA LEU A 13 34.25 -15.50 -21.12
C LEU A 13 34.29 -15.27 -19.60
N LEU A 14 35.46 -15.03 -19.02
CA LEU A 14 35.62 -14.71 -17.59
C LEU A 14 35.02 -13.36 -17.23
N VAL A 15 35.14 -12.35 -18.08
CA VAL A 15 34.52 -11.02 -17.86
C VAL A 15 33.00 -11.10 -17.96
N LEU A 16 32.45 -11.88 -18.88
CA LEU A 16 31.00 -12.07 -19.01
C LEU A 16 30.42 -12.82 -17.82
N LEU A 17 31.10 -13.81 -17.28
CA LEU A 17 30.68 -14.54 -16.08
C LEU A 17 30.74 -13.68 -14.81
N ALA A 18 31.65 -12.71 -14.71
CA ALA A 18 31.74 -11.79 -13.59
C ALA A 18 30.59 -10.74 -13.59
N PHE A 19 30.07 -10.39 -14.77
CA PHE A 19 28.97 -9.42 -14.88
C PHE A 19 27.61 -9.99 -14.53
N THR A 20 27.40 -11.30 -14.62
CA THR A 20 26.10 -11.93 -14.30
C THR A 20 25.86 -12.10 -12.79
N ALA A 21 26.88 -11.98 -11.96
CA ALA A 21 26.77 -12.16 -10.51
C ALA A 21 26.23 -10.92 -9.76
N ALA A 22 26.12 -9.76 -10.41
CA ALA A 22 25.82 -8.48 -9.73
C ALA A 22 24.36 -8.04 -9.78
N VAL A 23 23.48 -8.75 -10.48
CA VAL A 23 22.05 -8.41 -10.53
C VAL A 23 21.29 -9.33 -9.58
N GLN A 24 21.46 -9.11 -8.29
CA GLN A 24 20.52 -9.67 -7.33
C GLN A 24 19.25 -8.80 -7.35
N PRO A 25 18.06 -9.38 -7.61
CA PRO A 25 16.82 -8.64 -7.44
C PRO A 25 16.73 -8.20 -5.98
N ALA A 26 16.68 -6.91 -5.76
CA ALA A 26 16.34 -6.36 -4.44
C ALA A 26 14.96 -6.89 -4.09
N ILE A 27 14.89 -7.93 -3.28
CA ILE A 27 13.62 -8.41 -2.71
C ILE A 27 13.15 -7.27 -1.81
N ALA A 28 12.18 -6.50 -2.30
CA ALA A 28 11.52 -5.48 -1.51
C ALA A 28 10.90 -6.17 -0.30
N GLN A 29 11.55 -6.01 0.86
CA GLN A 29 11.01 -6.53 2.10
C GLN A 29 9.71 -5.80 2.36
N LYS A 30 8.59 -6.54 2.40
CA LYS A 30 7.31 -5.99 2.83
C LYS A 30 7.50 -5.40 4.23
N PRO A 31 7.04 -4.17 4.47
CA PRO A 31 7.12 -3.60 5.80
C PRO A 31 6.34 -4.50 6.76
N HIS A 32 7.06 -5.14 7.68
CA HIS A 32 6.45 -5.99 8.69
C HIS A 32 5.93 -5.11 9.83
N HIS A 33 4.64 -5.24 10.11
CA HIS A 33 4.10 -4.74 11.36
C HIS A 33 4.71 -5.56 12.52
N GLN A 34 4.98 -4.92 13.67
CA GLN A 34 5.42 -5.64 14.85
C GLN A 34 4.36 -6.67 15.25
N LYS A 35 4.83 -7.85 15.69
CA LYS A 35 3.94 -8.91 16.18
C LYS A 35 3.12 -8.38 17.37
N ILE A 36 1.80 -8.52 17.29
CA ILE A 36 0.91 -8.10 18.38
C ILE A 36 1.06 -9.11 19.52
N PRO A 37 1.37 -8.66 20.76
CA PRO A 37 1.43 -9.54 21.91
C PRO A 37 0.07 -10.20 22.19
N PRO A 38 0.04 -11.41 22.76
CA PRO A 38 -1.22 -12.07 23.11
C PRO A 38 -2.13 -11.18 23.98
N GLY A 39 -3.42 -11.15 23.66
CA GLY A 39 -4.41 -10.34 24.37
C GLY A 39 -4.41 -8.84 24.09
N LYS A 40 -3.51 -8.36 23.22
CA LYS A 40 -3.48 -6.96 22.78
C LYS A 40 -4.21 -6.78 21.46
N GLN A 41 -4.78 -5.57 21.26
CA GLN A 41 -5.46 -5.15 20.05
C GLN A 41 -4.75 -3.95 19.42
N CYS A 42 -5.10 -3.62 18.19
CA CYS A 42 -4.54 -2.46 17.49
C CYS A 42 -4.72 -1.15 18.29
N SER A 43 -5.88 -1.00 18.93
CA SER A 43 -6.23 0.15 19.77
C SER A 43 -5.35 0.35 20.99
N ASP A 44 -4.70 -0.70 21.50
CA ASP A 44 -3.84 -0.58 22.69
C ASP A 44 -2.59 0.25 22.42
N CYS A 45 -2.09 0.18 21.20
CA CYS A 45 -0.91 0.94 20.77
C CYS A 45 -1.29 2.15 19.90
N HIS A 46 -2.30 2.03 19.03
CA HIS A 46 -2.73 3.05 18.08
C HIS A 46 -3.95 3.86 18.57
N LYS A 47 -3.89 4.37 19.80
CA LYS A 47 -5.03 5.05 20.48
C LYS A 47 -5.61 6.22 19.68
N GLY A 48 -4.74 7.07 19.12
CA GLY A 48 -5.17 8.24 18.32
C GLY A 48 -5.89 7.82 17.04
N LEU A 49 -5.30 6.89 16.28
CA LEU A 49 -5.89 6.37 15.05
C LEU A 49 -7.21 5.63 15.32
N TYR A 50 -7.28 4.90 16.42
CA TYR A 50 -8.50 4.23 16.86
C TYR A 50 -9.62 5.25 17.18
N ALA A 51 -9.30 6.36 17.86
CA ALA A 51 -10.28 7.40 18.15
C ALA A 51 -10.82 8.06 16.88
N GLU A 52 -9.95 8.35 15.90
CA GLU A 52 -10.36 8.88 14.60
C GLU A 52 -11.27 7.90 13.85
N TRP A 53 -10.87 6.63 13.76
CA TRP A 53 -11.63 5.57 13.11
C TRP A 53 -12.99 5.41 13.78
N LYS A 54 -13.04 5.31 15.10
CA LYS A 54 -14.28 5.13 15.87
C LYS A 54 -15.28 6.26 15.66
N ALA A 55 -14.79 7.49 15.47
CA ALA A 55 -15.62 8.65 15.19
C ALA A 55 -16.03 8.77 13.70
N GLY A 56 -15.42 7.96 12.84
CA GLY A 56 -15.68 7.94 11.40
C GLY A 56 -16.76 6.92 11.00
N PRO A 57 -17.26 7.00 9.75
CA PRO A 57 -18.31 6.10 9.27
C PRO A 57 -17.92 4.63 9.30
N HIS A 58 -16.67 4.29 9.07
CA HIS A 58 -16.20 2.90 9.14
C HIS A 58 -16.23 2.36 10.57
N GLY A 59 -15.84 3.15 11.56
CA GLY A 59 -15.92 2.75 12.95
C GLY A 59 -17.36 2.61 13.46
N VAL A 60 -18.26 3.51 13.05
CA VAL A 60 -19.69 3.42 13.34
C VAL A 60 -20.31 2.13 12.76
N ASN A 61 -19.85 1.72 11.57
CA ASN A 61 -20.30 0.48 10.91
C ASN A 61 -19.42 -0.73 11.28
N GLN A 62 -18.53 -0.61 12.25
CA GLN A 62 -17.69 -1.70 12.78
C GLN A 62 -16.80 -2.38 11.71
N VAL A 63 -16.38 -1.63 10.69
CA VAL A 63 -15.40 -2.11 9.71
C VAL A 63 -14.05 -2.23 10.38
N ASP A 64 -13.57 -3.46 10.59
CA ASP A 64 -12.34 -3.75 11.32
C ASP A 64 -11.08 -3.21 10.63
N CYS A 65 -10.03 -2.96 11.43
CA CYS A 65 -8.75 -2.46 10.92
C CYS A 65 -8.14 -3.39 9.87
N THR A 66 -8.29 -4.71 10.04
CA THR A 66 -7.75 -5.73 9.16
C THR A 66 -8.45 -5.80 7.80
N VAL A 67 -9.66 -5.29 7.68
CA VAL A 67 -10.36 -5.18 6.38
C VAL A 67 -9.57 -4.29 5.42
N CYS A 68 -8.99 -3.21 5.94
CA CYS A 68 -8.18 -2.29 5.13
C CYS A 68 -6.70 -2.66 5.14
N HIS A 69 -6.16 -3.01 6.30
CA HIS A 69 -4.72 -3.20 6.48
C HIS A 69 -4.24 -4.63 6.29
N GLY A 70 -5.14 -5.61 6.22
CA GLY A 70 -4.79 -7.03 6.15
C GLY A 70 -4.33 -7.60 7.49
N ASN A 71 -3.94 -8.87 7.48
CA ASN A 71 -3.44 -9.56 8.66
C ASN A 71 -2.02 -9.07 9.00
N VAL A 72 -1.78 -8.73 10.25
CA VAL A 72 -0.48 -8.18 10.73
C VAL A 72 0.69 -9.13 10.54
N THR A 73 0.45 -10.44 10.50
CA THR A 73 1.50 -11.45 10.37
C THR A 73 1.80 -11.86 8.94
N GLU A 74 0.83 -11.68 8.02
CA GLU A 74 0.91 -12.27 6.67
C GLU A 74 0.83 -11.25 5.55
N SER A 75 -0.07 -10.28 5.67
CA SER A 75 -0.45 -9.42 4.56
C SER A 75 -0.60 -7.95 4.93
N PHE A 76 -0.05 -7.53 6.08
CA PHE A 76 -0.21 -6.16 6.55
C PHE A 76 0.33 -5.14 5.55
N THR A 77 -0.49 -4.14 5.25
CA THR A 77 -0.10 -2.98 4.47
C THR A 77 -0.43 -1.68 5.20
N PRO A 78 0.57 -0.83 5.51
CA PRO A 78 0.32 0.45 6.20
C PRO A 78 -0.42 1.46 5.31
N LYS A 79 -0.39 1.27 4.00
CA LYS A 79 -1.09 2.11 3.01
C LYS A 79 -1.94 1.21 2.11
N PRO A 80 -3.20 0.92 2.49
CA PRO A 80 -4.08 0.07 1.70
C PRO A 80 -4.23 0.61 0.26
N PRO A 81 -4.14 -0.26 -0.75
CA PRO A 81 -4.37 0.13 -2.14
C PRO A 81 -5.85 0.44 -2.39
N LEU A 82 -6.13 1.17 -3.46
CA LEU A 82 -7.50 1.56 -3.84
C LEU A 82 -8.43 0.36 -4.06
N SER A 83 -7.89 -0.78 -4.50
CA SER A 83 -8.64 -2.03 -4.69
C SER A 83 -9.30 -2.55 -3.42
N VAL A 84 -8.76 -2.24 -2.23
CA VAL A 84 -9.41 -2.58 -0.96
C VAL A 84 -10.69 -1.76 -0.77
N CYS A 85 -10.68 -0.49 -1.16
CA CYS A 85 -11.86 0.37 -1.11
C CYS A 85 -12.93 -0.09 -2.12
N GLU A 86 -12.48 -0.52 -3.30
CA GLU A 86 -13.33 -0.98 -4.39
C GLU A 86 -14.20 -2.18 -4.00
N GLY A 87 -13.73 -3.05 -3.12
CA GLY A 87 -14.48 -4.21 -2.63
C GLY A 87 -15.86 -3.86 -2.06
N CYS A 88 -16.01 -2.66 -1.48
CA CYS A 88 -17.29 -2.18 -0.92
C CYS A 88 -17.81 -0.91 -1.62
N HIS A 89 -16.93 -0.12 -2.24
CA HIS A 89 -17.21 1.18 -2.83
C HIS A 89 -16.94 1.23 -4.33
N SER A 90 -17.29 0.16 -5.07
CA SER A 90 -17.02 0.01 -6.50
C SER A 90 -17.50 1.21 -7.35
N GLU A 91 -18.71 1.71 -7.09
CA GLU A 91 -19.25 2.87 -7.81
C GLU A 91 -18.43 4.14 -7.55
N LYS A 92 -17.96 4.35 -6.32
CA LYS A 92 -17.14 5.53 -5.97
C LYS A 92 -15.75 5.45 -6.57
N VAL A 93 -15.19 4.26 -6.63
CA VAL A 93 -13.90 4.03 -7.29
C VAL A 93 -14.02 4.19 -8.81
N ALA A 94 -15.10 3.69 -9.43
CA ALA A 94 -15.38 3.91 -10.84
C ALA A 94 -15.54 5.41 -11.16
N GLN A 95 -16.24 6.14 -10.30
CA GLN A 95 -16.42 7.60 -10.42
C GLN A 95 -15.08 8.35 -10.33
N LEU A 96 -14.22 7.96 -9.36
CA LEU A 96 -12.87 8.51 -9.21
C LEU A 96 -12.02 8.26 -10.45
N ASN A 97 -12.06 7.05 -10.99
CA ASN A 97 -11.25 6.64 -12.15
C ASN A 97 -11.73 7.26 -13.46
N SER A 98 -13.01 7.61 -13.58
CA SER A 98 -13.56 8.26 -14.76
C SER A 98 -13.27 9.76 -14.85
N ASP A 99 -12.89 10.39 -13.76
CA ASP A 99 -12.56 11.81 -13.71
C ASP A 99 -11.08 12.04 -14.08
N PRO A 100 -10.76 12.78 -15.15
CA PRO A 100 -9.39 12.98 -15.61
C PRO A 100 -8.48 13.71 -14.60
N PHE A 101 -9.06 14.47 -13.66
CA PHE A 101 -8.33 15.16 -12.60
C PHE A 101 -8.15 14.29 -11.34
N MET A 102 -8.97 13.27 -11.17
CA MET A 102 -9.05 12.45 -9.97
C MET A 102 -8.46 11.04 -10.13
N ASN A 103 -8.33 10.53 -11.36
CA ASN A 103 -7.95 9.15 -11.68
C ASN A 103 -6.57 8.70 -11.16
N ARG A 104 -5.71 9.64 -10.73
CA ARG A 104 -4.41 9.37 -10.10
C ARG A 104 -4.40 9.55 -8.59
N LYS A 105 -5.56 9.84 -7.99
CA LYS A 105 -5.69 10.08 -6.56
C LYS A 105 -6.32 8.88 -5.86
N THR A 106 -6.19 8.85 -4.56
CA THR A 106 -6.87 7.87 -3.70
C THR A 106 -7.81 8.59 -2.75
N CYS A 107 -8.72 7.88 -2.13
CA CYS A 107 -9.67 8.47 -1.18
C CYS A 107 -8.96 9.27 -0.08
N VAL A 108 -7.83 8.76 0.40
CA VAL A 108 -7.02 9.39 1.45
C VAL A 108 -6.21 10.60 0.99
N THR A 109 -6.24 10.93 -0.29
CA THR A 109 -5.66 12.20 -0.78
C THR A 109 -6.47 13.42 -0.29
N CYS A 110 -7.78 13.23 -0.11
CA CYS A 110 -8.71 14.29 0.30
C CYS A 110 -9.37 14.02 1.66
N HIS A 111 -9.42 12.76 2.08
CA HIS A 111 -10.02 12.36 3.36
C HIS A 111 -8.94 11.95 4.37
N PRO A 112 -9.04 12.37 5.65
CA PRO A 112 -8.19 11.84 6.69
C PRO A 112 -8.28 10.30 6.72
N PRO A 113 -7.16 9.56 6.71
CA PRO A 113 -7.14 8.12 6.44
C PRO A 113 -8.07 7.29 7.32
N HIS A 114 -8.20 7.62 8.59
CA HIS A 114 -9.02 6.84 9.53
C HIS A 114 -10.42 7.42 9.74
N ALA A 115 -10.58 8.73 9.63
CA ALA A 115 -11.89 9.37 9.78
C ALA A 115 -12.79 9.19 8.55
N LEU A 116 -12.23 9.23 7.34
CA LEU A 116 -12.92 9.08 6.03
C LEU A 116 -14.31 9.72 5.99
N LYS A 117 -14.45 10.90 6.61
CA LYS A 117 -15.73 11.60 6.69
C LYS A 117 -16.24 11.94 5.29
N PRO A 118 -17.55 11.72 5.03
CA PRO A 118 -18.13 12.11 3.75
C PRO A 118 -18.08 13.63 3.57
N HIS A 119 -18.03 14.08 2.32
CA HIS A 119 -18.17 15.51 2.03
C HIS A 119 -19.49 16.01 2.60
N GLN A 120 -19.43 17.02 3.44
CA GLN A 120 -20.65 17.72 3.84
C GLN A 120 -21.25 18.36 2.58
N LYS A 121 -22.49 18.00 2.26
CA LYS A 121 -23.23 18.74 1.24
C LYS A 121 -23.33 20.17 1.75
N VAL A 122 -22.61 21.09 1.10
CA VAL A 122 -22.85 22.52 1.32
C VAL A 122 -24.29 22.74 0.91
N ALA A 123 -25.14 23.09 1.88
CA ALA A 123 -26.53 23.40 1.60
C ALA A 123 -26.56 24.51 0.52
N PRO A 124 -27.30 24.37 -0.58
CA PRO A 124 -27.40 25.40 -1.57
C PRO A 124 -28.04 26.60 -0.91
N GLY A 125 -27.30 27.70 -0.71
CA GLY A 125 -27.84 28.99 -0.37
C GLY A 125 -27.86 29.39 1.10
N GLY A 126 -26.69 29.39 1.75
CA GLY A 126 -26.43 30.30 2.87
C GLY A 126 -25.84 31.61 2.31
N LYS A 127 -26.67 32.58 1.99
CA LYS A 127 -26.28 33.99 1.85
C LYS A 127 -26.16 34.59 3.24
#